data_b78367cba8c8a99e251c1befce3d6652
#
_entry.id   b78367cba8c8a99e251c1befce3d6652
#
_cell.length_a   1.000
_cell.length_b   1.000
_cell.length_c   1.000
_cell.angle_alpha   90.00
_cell.angle_beta   90.00
_cell.angle_gamma   90.00
#
_symmetry.space_group_name_H-M   'P 1'
#
loop_
_entity.id
_entity.type
_entity.pdbx_description
1 polymer ?
#
loop_
_entity_poly.entity_id
_entity_poly.type
_entity_poly.pdbx_seq_one_letter_code
_entity_poly.pdbx_strand_id
1 'polypeptide(L)'
;MRPLTAITIFLAALTIASAAHAQDGAQAYDPNQLPSYRGQVQLFTLTPPGDIDCLILTDGTEIKTPPHLSTVLALTIRPGDSVTVHGLKAAHLPLVQALSISNDATGKAVIDFGPDRAGPSSPVSQTAERQALSGRIHMLLHGPLGDINGVLLEDGAVLRIPPPQVSRFNALFAPGQAIAARGIERVNVAGKVVEVTAIGASPEHLQSIP
;
A
#
# COMPACT_ATOMS: atom_id res chain seq x y z
N MET A 1 -33.31 79.77 -27.65
CA MET A 1 -33.07 79.00 -26.43
C MET A 1 -33.55 77.57 -26.65
N ARG A 2 -32.64 76.62 -26.86
CA ARG A 2 -32.95 75.18 -27.03
C ARG A 2 -32.27 74.45 -25.91
N PRO A 3 -32.93 73.59 -25.16
CA PRO A 3 -32.30 72.80 -24.10
C PRO A 3 -31.56 71.59 -24.70
N LEU A 4 -30.32 71.37 -24.24
CA LEU A 4 -29.56 70.18 -24.49
C LEU A 4 -30.10 69.05 -23.63
N THR A 5 -30.53 67.97 -24.25
CA THR A 5 -30.88 66.73 -23.60
C THR A 5 -29.65 65.87 -23.40
N ALA A 6 -29.25 65.66 -22.15
CA ALA A 6 -28.14 64.77 -21.78
C ALA A 6 -28.64 63.32 -21.85
N ILE A 7 -28.00 62.53 -22.73
CA ILE A 7 -28.21 61.08 -22.80
C ILE A 7 -27.22 60.42 -21.86
N THR A 8 -27.74 59.88 -20.77
CA THR A 8 -26.95 59.07 -19.84
C THR A 8 -26.90 57.63 -20.37
N ILE A 9 -25.72 57.19 -20.80
CA ILE A 9 -25.45 55.80 -21.22
C ILE A 9 -25.16 55.01 -19.96
N PHE A 10 -26.08 54.11 -19.60
CA PHE A 10 -25.86 53.10 -18.54
C PHE A 10 -25.05 51.96 -19.12
N LEU A 11 -23.78 51.87 -18.76
CA LEU A 11 -22.91 50.75 -19.12
C LEU A 11 -23.18 49.62 -18.11
N ALA A 12 -24.02 48.64 -18.48
CA ALA A 12 -24.23 47.45 -17.72
C ALA A 12 -22.98 46.54 -17.85
N ALA A 13 -22.18 46.47 -16.81
CA ALA A 13 -21.08 45.52 -16.73
C ALA A 13 -21.66 44.10 -16.46
N LEU A 14 -21.69 43.27 -17.48
CA LEU A 14 -22.04 41.86 -17.40
C LEU A 14 -20.85 41.09 -16.80
N THR A 15 -20.84 40.89 -15.49
CA THR A 15 -19.87 40.00 -14.81
C THR A 15 -20.23 38.56 -15.16
N ILE A 16 -19.52 37.97 -16.11
CA ILE A 16 -19.54 36.52 -16.35
C ILE A 16 -18.82 35.88 -15.16
N ALA A 17 -19.55 35.42 -14.18
CA ALA A 17 -19.05 34.51 -13.17
C ALA A 17 -18.77 33.17 -13.88
N SER A 18 -17.51 32.96 -14.25
CA SER A 18 -17.02 31.63 -14.63
C SER A 18 -17.18 30.73 -13.42
N ALA A 19 -18.27 29.98 -13.34
CA ALA A 19 -18.38 28.83 -12.48
C ALA A 19 -17.31 27.83 -12.96
N ALA A 20 -16.14 27.87 -12.30
CA ALA A 20 -15.21 26.76 -12.37
C ALA A 20 -15.96 25.55 -11.82
N HIS A 21 -16.50 24.73 -12.72
CA HIS A 21 -16.91 23.38 -12.38
C HIS A 21 -15.60 22.64 -12.11
N ALA A 22 -15.16 22.64 -10.83
CA ALA A 22 -14.33 21.57 -10.35
C ALA A 22 -15.14 20.29 -10.66
N GLN A 23 -14.68 19.54 -11.65
CA GLN A 23 -15.10 18.15 -11.80
C GLN A 23 -14.48 17.40 -10.62
N ASP A 24 -15.06 17.57 -9.44
CA ASP A 24 -14.97 16.59 -8.38
C ASP A 24 -15.59 15.32 -8.98
N GLY A 25 -14.71 14.47 -9.53
CA GLY A 25 -15.11 13.12 -9.86
C GLY A 25 -15.65 12.54 -8.58
N ALA A 26 -16.99 12.45 -8.51
CA ALA A 26 -17.69 12.06 -7.31
C ALA A 26 -17.05 10.78 -6.79
N GLN A 27 -16.37 10.87 -5.66
CA GLN A 27 -15.91 9.71 -4.92
C GLN A 27 -17.17 8.97 -4.50
N ALA A 28 -17.34 7.73 -4.98
CA ALA A 28 -18.54 6.95 -4.69
C ALA A 28 -18.70 6.72 -3.17
N TYR A 29 -17.58 6.74 -2.43
CA TYR A 29 -17.54 6.52 -1.00
C TYR A 29 -16.72 7.63 -0.31
N ASP A 30 -17.22 8.14 0.81
CA ASP A 30 -16.49 9.05 1.69
C ASP A 30 -15.66 8.22 2.69
N PRO A 31 -14.31 8.24 2.64
CA PRO A 31 -13.47 7.50 3.58
C PRO A 31 -13.75 7.86 5.05
N ASN A 32 -14.17 9.11 5.33
CA ASN A 32 -14.43 9.58 6.69
C ASN A 32 -15.64 8.91 7.35
N GLN A 33 -16.47 8.22 6.57
CA GLN A 33 -17.57 7.41 7.09
C GLN A 33 -17.09 6.05 7.63
N LEU A 34 -15.86 5.65 7.31
CA LEU A 34 -15.27 4.41 7.80
C LEU A 34 -14.58 4.62 9.15
N PRO A 35 -14.47 3.56 9.97
CA PRO A 35 -13.65 3.59 11.18
C PRO A 35 -12.23 4.06 10.90
N SER A 36 -11.66 4.84 11.83
CA SER A 36 -10.29 5.32 11.74
C SER A 36 -9.37 4.55 12.69
N TYR A 37 -8.15 4.28 12.22
CA TYR A 37 -7.07 3.63 12.96
C TYR A 37 -5.82 4.49 12.87
N ARG A 38 -5.05 4.57 13.95
CA ARG A 38 -3.80 5.35 13.99
C ARG A 38 -2.65 4.47 14.39
N GLY A 39 -1.48 4.78 13.84
CA GLY A 39 -0.24 4.12 14.21
C GLY A 39 0.96 4.73 13.51
N GLN A 40 2.15 4.25 13.87
CA GLN A 40 3.39 4.63 13.23
C GLN A 40 3.80 3.55 12.23
N VAL A 41 4.17 3.94 11.02
CA VAL A 41 4.63 3.02 9.98
C VAL A 41 6.01 2.49 10.36
N GLN A 42 6.15 1.18 10.44
CA GLN A 42 7.43 0.51 10.66
C GLN A 42 8.15 0.27 9.34
N LEU A 43 7.45 -0.34 8.37
CA LEU A 43 8.00 -0.66 7.05
C LEU A 43 6.86 -0.89 6.03
N PHE A 44 7.24 -1.03 4.77
CA PHE A 44 6.37 -1.49 3.69
C PHE A 44 6.61 -2.95 3.37
N THR A 45 5.56 -3.66 2.92
CA THR A 45 5.72 -4.94 2.25
C THR A 45 5.43 -4.79 0.76
N LEU A 46 6.02 -5.67 -0.02
CA LEU A 46 5.98 -5.60 -1.48
C LEU A 46 5.30 -6.83 -2.07
N THR A 47 4.59 -6.63 -3.18
CA THR A 47 4.17 -7.71 -4.07
C THR A 47 5.37 -8.34 -4.78
N PRO A 48 5.25 -9.55 -5.40
CA PRO A 48 6.31 -10.11 -6.23
C PRO A 48 6.83 -9.16 -7.32
N PRO A 49 6.01 -8.35 -8.02
CA PRO A 49 6.51 -7.32 -8.95
C PRO A 49 7.28 -6.17 -8.30
N GLY A 50 7.15 -5.94 -6.98
CA GLY A 50 7.85 -4.89 -6.23
C GLY A 50 6.98 -3.68 -5.89
N ASP A 51 5.67 -3.77 -6.09
CA ASP A 51 4.74 -2.72 -5.67
C ASP A 51 4.42 -2.81 -4.18
N ILE A 52 4.25 -1.68 -3.50
CA ILE A 52 3.77 -1.64 -2.12
C ILE A 52 2.33 -2.16 -2.08
N ASP A 53 2.05 -3.15 -1.25
CA ASP A 53 0.72 -3.73 -1.03
C ASP A 53 0.27 -3.66 0.43
N CYS A 54 1.18 -3.27 1.33
CA CYS A 54 0.84 -3.17 2.74
C CYS A 54 1.86 -2.27 3.47
N LEU A 55 1.36 -1.57 4.50
CA LEU A 55 2.18 -0.93 5.52
C LEU A 55 2.07 -1.77 6.80
N ILE A 56 3.21 -2.08 7.42
CA ILE A 56 3.23 -2.67 8.76
C ILE A 56 3.39 -1.53 9.77
N LEU A 57 2.49 -1.46 10.73
CA LEU A 57 2.60 -0.53 11.85
C LEU A 57 3.48 -1.11 12.96
N THR A 58 3.98 -0.26 13.84
CA THR A 58 4.85 -0.65 14.96
C THR A 58 4.19 -1.59 15.97
N ASP A 59 2.86 -1.66 16.00
CA ASP A 59 2.07 -2.60 16.80
C ASP A 59 1.80 -3.94 16.09
N GLY A 60 2.35 -4.13 14.88
CA GLY A 60 2.16 -5.31 14.05
C GLY A 60 0.88 -5.30 13.21
N THR A 61 0.11 -4.22 13.21
CA THR A 61 -1.07 -4.11 12.36
C THR A 61 -0.68 -4.01 10.89
N GLU A 62 -1.31 -4.85 10.05
CA GLU A 62 -1.17 -4.83 8.59
C GLU A 62 -2.19 -3.87 7.98
N ILE A 63 -1.73 -2.82 7.32
CA ILE A 63 -2.58 -1.88 6.56
C ILE A 63 -2.49 -2.25 5.09
N LYS A 64 -3.48 -2.98 4.60
CA LYS A 64 -3.55 -3.43 3.20
C LYS A 64 -3.93 -2.30 2.28
N THR A 65 -3.19 -2.19 1.19
CA THR A 65 -3.41 -1.20 0.12
C THR A 65 -3.37 -1.87 -1.24
N PRO A 66 -4.16 -1.41 -2.22
CA PRO A 66 -4.04 -1.89 -3.58
C PRO A 66 -2.67 -1.53 -4.20
N PRO A 67 -2.03 -2.45 -4.94
CA PRO A 67 -0.72 -2.21 -5.56
C PRO A 67 -0.66 -0.98 -6.50
N HIS A 68 -1.77 -0.60 -7.13
CA HIS A 68 -1.83 0.59 -7.99
C HIS A 68 -1.57 1.91 -7.24
N LEU A 69 -1.65 1.92 -5.91
CA LEU A 69 -1.31 3.08 -5.08
C LEU A 69 0.18 3.15 -4.70
N SER A 70 0.99 2.15 -5.08
CA SER A 70 2.38 2.00 -4.66
C SER A 70 3.21 3.27 -4.83
N THR A 71 3.17 3.91 -6.01
CA THR A 71 3.94 5.12 -6.29
C THR A 71 3.53 6.29 -5.40
N VAL A 72 2.22 6.54 -5.25
CA VAL A 72 1.74 7.66 -4.44
C VAL A 72 1.98 7.42 -2.95
N LEU A 73 1.90 6.17 -2.50
CA LEU A 73 2.26 5.78 -1.13
C LEU A 73 3.73 6.09 -0.85
N ALA A 74 4.65 5.63 -1.72
CA ALA A 74 6.09 5.87 -1.57
C ALA A 74 6.47 7.37 -1.54
N LEU A 75 5.69 8.22 -2.22
CA LEU A 75 5.89 9.68 -2.25
C LEU A 75 5.28 10.41 -1.05
N THR A 76 4.29 9.81 -0.40
CA THR A 76 3.48 10.48 0.64
C THR A 76 3.84 10.01 2.05
N ILE A 77 4.21 8.73 2.20
CA ILE A 77 4.41 8.05 3.47
C ILE A 77 5.80 7.42 3.50
N ARG A 78 6.42 7.43 4.67
CA ARG A 78 7.73 6.81 4.92
C ARG A 78 7.70 5.99 6.21
N PRO A 79 8.55 4.99 6.36
CA PRO A 79 8.82 4.39 7.67
C PRO A 79 9.16 5.47 8.71
N GLY A 80 8.53 5.37 9.88
CA GLY A 80 8.61 6.36 10.96
C GLY A 80 7.47 7.38 10.98
N ASP A 81 6.73 7.56 9.89
CA ASP A 81 5.59 8.49 9.87
C ASP A 81 4.42 7.97 10.71
N SER A 82 3.75 8.89 11.41
CA SER A 82 2.45 8.64 12.02
C SER A 82 1.35 8.80 10.97
N VAL A 83 0.45 7.85 10.93
CA VAL A 83 -0.63 7.81 9.93
C VAL A 83 -2.00 7.60 10.58
N THR A 84 -3.00 8.23 9.97
CA THR A 84 -4.42 7.94 10.21
C THR A 84 -4.98 7.19 8.99
N VAL A 85 -5.56 6.02 9.24
CA VAL A 85 -6.09 5.12 8.21
C VAL A 85 -7.59 5.02 8.38
N HIS A 86 -8.36 5.24 7.31
CA HIS A 86 -9.78 4.92 7.26
C HIS A 86 -9.99 3.65 6.46
N GLY A 87 -10.66 2.65 7.05
CA GLY A 87 -10.79 1.35 6.41
C GLY A 87 -11.58 0.33 7.22
N LEU A 88 -11.61 -0.90 6.73
CA LEU A 88 -12.30 -2.02 7.37
C LEU A 88 -11.30 -2.94 8.05
N LYS A 89 -11.49 -3.18 9.36
CA LYS A 89 -10.66 -4.08 10.15
C LYS A 89 -11.20 -5.50 10.07
N ALA A 90 -10.30 -6.46 9.89
CA ALA A 90 -10.63 -7.88 9.97
C ALA A 90 -11.07 -8.26 11.40
N ALA A 91 -12.01 -9.21 11.52
CA ALA A 91 -12.59 -9.58 12.80
C ALA A 91 -11.59 -10.25 13.76
N HIS A 92 -10.65 -11.02 13.22
CA HIS A 92 -9.76 -11.90 14.02
C HIS A 92 -8.27 -11.74 13.71
N LEU A 93 -7.91 -10.74 12.89
CA LEU A 93 -6.52 -10.46 12.50
C LEU A 93 -6.19 -8.99 12.74
N PRO A 94 -4.94 -8.65 13.05
CA PRO A 94 -4.47 -7.27 13.10
C PRO A 94 -4.30 -6.71 11.68
N LEU A 95 -5.39 -6.69 10.90
CA LEU A 95 -5.39 -6.36 9.47
C LEU A 95 -6.50 -5.37 9.19
N VAL A 96 -6.16 -4.28 8.49
CA VAL A 96 -7.08 -3.23 8.05
C VAL A 96 -6.98 -3.10 6.53
N GLN A 97 -8.09 -3.27 5.83
CA GLN A 97 -8.19 -2.91 4.40
C GLN A 97 -8.42 -1.41 4.32
N ALA A 98 -7.41 -0.66 3.89
CA ALA A 98 -7.48 0.79 3.81
C ALA A 98 -8.25 1.27 2.58
N LEU A 99 -9.08 2.31 2.76
CA LEU A 99 -9.64 3.14 1.70
C LEU A 99 -8.88 4.47 1.60
N SER A 100 -8.40 5.00 2.73
CA SER A 100 -7.51 6.15 2.74
C SER A 100 -6.46 6.05 3.83
N ILE A 101 -5.31 6.67 3.59
CA ILE A 101 -4.19 6.79 4.54
C ILE A 101 -3.69 8.22 4.51
N SER A 102 -3.71 8.89 5.64
CA SER A 102 -3.22 10.26 5.80
C SER A 102 -1.91 10.26 6.58
N ASN A 103 -0.93 11.01 6.12
CA ASN A 103 0.28 11.31 6.89
C ASN A 103 -0.06 12.44 7.88
N ASP A 104 -0.02 12.16 9.17
CA ASP A 104 -0.47 13.08 10.22
C ASP A 104 0.41 14.35 10.31
N ALA A 105 1.69 14.26 9.94
CA ALA A 105 2.60 15.39 9.98
C ALA A 105 2.42 16.37 8.81
N THR A 106 2.10 15.85 7.62
CA THR A 106 1.99 16.66 6.40
C THR A 106 0.56 16.98 6.00
N GLY A 107 -0.42 16.26 6.53
CA GLY A 107 -1.84 16.31 6.15
C GLY A 107 -2.12 15.75 4.76
N LYS A 108 -1.12 15.19 4.05
CA LYS A 108 -1.33 14.58 2.74
C LYS A 108 -2.01 13.23 2.91
N ALA A 109 -2.98 12.95 2.03
CA ALA A 109 -3.72 11.70 2.02
C ALA A 109 -3.55 10.95 0.70
N VAL A 110 -3.51 9.63 0.80
CA VAL A 110 -3.64 8.68 -0.31
C VAL A 110 -5.01 8.04 -0.20
N ILE A 111 -5.80 8.13 -1.26
CA ILE A 111 -7.18 7.62 -1.30
C ILE A 111 -7.28 6.65 -2.47
N ASP A 112 -7.93 5.51 -2.23
CA ASP A 112 -8.21 4.54 -3.28
C ASP A 112 -9.48 4.95 -4.05
N PHE A 113 -9.27 5.41 -5.27
CA PHE A 113 -10.33 5.71 -6.24
C PHE A 113 -10.55 4.59 -7.26
N GLY A 114 -9.90 3.46 -7.07
CA GLY A 114 -9.85 2.36 -8.03
C GLY A 114 -8.71 2.48 -9.05
N PRO A 115 -8.45 1.42 -9.82
CA PRO A 115 -7.27 1.31 -10.69
C PRO A 115 -7.24 2.32 -11.84
N ASP A 116 -8.39 2.76 -12.35
CA ASP A 116 -8.46 3.69 -13.49
C ASP A 116 -7.95 5.10 -13.18
N ARG A 117 -7.78 5.43 -11.91
CA ARG A 117 -7.24 6.71 -11.42
C ARG A 117 -5.88 6.57 -10.77
N ALA A 118 -5.27 5.40 -10.89
CA ALA A 118 -3.92 5.16 -10.39
C ALA A 118 -2.89 5.92 -11.20
N GLY A 119 -1.87 6.42 -10.51
CA GLY A 119 -0.66 6.90 -11.14
C GLY A 119 0.11 5.76 -11.83
N PRO A 120 1.20 6.10 -12.55
CA PRO A 120 2.05 5.09 -13.16
C PRO A 120 2.57 4.11 -12.08
N SER A 121 2.67 2.84 -12.45
CA SER A 121 3.26 1.80 -11.60
C SER A 121 4.66 2.20 -11.13
N SER A 122 5.07 1.68 -9.97
CA SER A 122 6.38 2.01 -9.37
C SER A 122 7.54 1.83 -10.33
N PRO A 123 8.57 2.69 -10.24
CA PRO A 123 9.76 2.56 -11.06
C PRO A 123 10.46 1.24 -10.73
N VAL A 124 10.91 0.64 -11.79
CA VAL A 124 11.66 -0.61 -11.93
C VAL A 124 12.41 -1.05 -10.67
N SER A 125 11.96 -2.14 -10.10
CA SER A 125 12.74 -2.95 -9.17
C SER A 125 13.95 -3.51 -9.89
N GLN A 126 15.13 -3.41 -9.30
CA GLN A 126 16.27 -4.20 -9.78
C GLN A 126 15.93 -5.66 -9.51
N THR A 127 15.81 -6.44 -10.59
CA THR A 127 15.63 -7.89 -10.49
C THR A 127 17.00 -8.48 -10.23
N ALA A 128 17.16 -9.12 -9.08
CA ALA A 128 18.34 -9.89 -8.78
C ALA A 128 18.07 -11.38 -9.01
N GLU A 129 19.15 -12.13 -9.26
CA GLU A 129 19.14 -13.56 -9.48
C GLU A 129 18.46 -14.35 -8.36
N ARG A 130 18.12 -15.60 -8.64
CA ARG A 130 17.63 -16.58 -7.68
C ARG A 130 18.65 -16.77 -6.55
N GLN A 131 18.46 -16.14 -5.44
CA GLN A 131 19.33 -16.29 -4.29
C GLN A 131 18.71 -17.21 -3.24
N ALA A 132 19.54 -18.02 -2.57
CA ALA A 132 19.12 -18.68 -1.34
C ALA A 132 19.19 -17.65 -0.22
N LEU A 133 18.07 -17.41 0.43
CA LEU A 133 17.93 -16.53 1.57
C LEU A 133 17.55 -17.37 2.79
N SER A 134 18.15 -17.05 3.94
CA SER A 134 17.80 -17.67 5.22
C SER A 134 17.55 -16.57 6.26
N GLY A 135 16.61 -16.79 7.15
CA GLY A 135 16.29 -15.84 8.21
C GLY A 135 15.36 -16.43 9.25
N ARG A 136 14.96 -15.60 10.21
CA ARG A 136 13.89 -15.93 11.17
C ARG A 136 12.64 -15.16 10.79
N ILE A 137 11.50 -15.83 10.92
CA ILE A 137 10.19 -15.22 10.69
C ILE A 137 9.90 -14.25 11.81
N HIS A 138 9.74 -12.98 11.48
CA HIS A 138 9.27 -11.95 12.39
C HIS A 138 7.75 -12.05 12.56
N MET A 139 7.01 -12.08 11.44
CA MET A 139 5.56 -12.23 11.42
C MET A 139 5.06 -12.89 10.14
N LEU A 140 3.84 -13.43 10.20
CA LEU A 140 3.11 -13.89 9.03
C LEU A 140 2.46 -12.70 8.34
N LEU A 141 2.39 -12.75 7.02
CA LEU A 141 1.73 -11.73 6.19
C LEU A 141 0.46 -12.31 5.59
N HIS A 142 -0.58 -11.49 5.57
CA HIS A 142 -1.89 -11.92 5.10
C HIS A 142 -2.28 -11.22 3.79
N GLY A 143 -3.04 -11.92 2.97
CA GLY A 143 -3.76 -11.36 1.84
C GLY A 143 -4.98 -10.54 2.27
N PRO A 144 -5.65 -9.85 1.33
CA PRO A 144 -6.84 -9.05 1.63
C PRO A 144 -8.01 -9.86 2.26
N LEU A 145 -8.05 -11.16 2.00
CA LEU A 145 -9.06 -12.08 2.55
C LEU A 145 -8.65 -12.74 3.86
N GLY A 146 -7.44 -12.43 4.38
CA GLY A 146 -6.92 -12.98 5.63
C GLY A 146 -6.17 -14.29 5.49
N ASP A 147 -5.99 -14.81 4.28
CA ASP A 147 -5.15 -15.96 4.00
C ASP A 147 -3.66 -15.59 4.12
N ILE A 148 -2.84 -16.50 4.67
CA ILE A 148 -1.40 -16.26 4.71
C ILE A 148 -0.84 -16.34 3.29
N ASN A 149 -0.15 -15.27 2.86
CA ASN A 149 0.46 -15.14 1.53
C ASN A 149 1.96 -14.85 1.58
N GLY A 150 2.56 -14.93 2.75
CA GLY A 150 3.98 -14.68 2.92
C GLY A 150 4.42 -14.55 4.36
N VAL A 151 5.68 -14.22 4.55
CA VAL A 151 6.27 -13.89 5.85
C VAL A 151 7.19 -12.68 5.73
N LEU A 152 7.26 -11.91 6.80
CA LEU A 152 8.28 -10.91 7.03
C LEU A 152 9.39 -11.52 7.86
N LEU A 153 10.64 -11.39 7.43
CA LEU A 153 11.80 -11.80 8.18
C LEU A 153 12.28 -10.69 9.12
N GLU A 154 13.07 -11.06 10.14
CA GLU A 154 13.64 -10.11 11.11
C GLU A 154 14.55 -9.05 10.45
N ASP A 155 15.17 -9.37 9.29
CA ASP A 155 15.98 -8.43 8.50
C ASP A 155 15.15 -7.49 7.60
N GLY A 156 13.82 -7.59 7.65
CA GLY A 156 12.90 -6.80 6.84
C GLY A 156 12.62 -7.36 5.44
N ALA A 157 13.21 -8.50 5.06
CA ALA A 157 12.90 -9.15 3.78
C ALA A 157 11.51 -9.78 3.81
N VAL A 158 10.77 -9.64 2.72
CA VAL A 158 9.46 -10.26 2.51
C VAL A 158 9.61 -11.50 1.65
N LEU A 159 9.12 -12.63 2.13
CA LEU A 159 8.97 -13.84 1.32
C LEU A 159 7.51 -13.97 0.89
N ARG A 160 7.23 -13.93 -0.40
CA ARG A 160 5.89 -14.15 -0.95
C ARG A 160 5.72 -15.59 -1.39
N ILE A 161 4.66 -16.21 -0.86
CA ILE A 161 4.38 -17.64 -1.00
C ILE A 161 2.92 -17.77 -1.39
N PRO A 162 2.58 -18.49 -2.47
CA PRO A 162 1.18 -18.72 -2.83
C PRO A 162 0.42 -19.41 -1.69
N PRO A 163 -0.80 -18.96 -1.32
CA PRO A 163 -1.56 -19.50 -0.18
C PRO A 163 -1.73 -21.03 -0.18
N PRO A 164 -1.95 -21.72 -1.33
CA PRO A 164 -2.02 -23.17 -1.34
C PRO A 164 -0.74 -23.86 -0.84
N GLN A 165 0.43 -23.23 -1.06
CA GLN A 165 1.71 -23.77 -0.63
C GLN A 165 1.95 -23.53 0.87
N VAL A 166 1.41 -22.47 1.45
CA VAL A 166 1.48 -22.23 2.90
C VAL A 166 0.85 -23.39 3.65
N SER A 167 -0.30 -23.87 3.21
CA SER A 167 -0.96 -25.03 3.83
C SER A 167 -0.11 -26.32 3.76
N ARG A 168 0.62 -26.51 2.64
CA ARG A 168 1.53 -27.65 2.45
C ARG A 168 2.73 -27.62 3.40
N PHE A 169 3.24 -26.43 3.71
CA PHE A 169 4.45 -26.23 4.50
C PHE A 169 4.15 -25.57 5.87
N ASN A 170 2.93 -25.74 6.39
CA ASN A 170 2.43 -25.05 7.59
C ASN A 170 3.39 -25.14 8.80
N ALA A 171 4.09 -26.25 8.97
CA ALA A 171 5.06 -26.45 10.04
C ALA A 171 6.25 -25.47 10.02
N LEU A 172 6.50 -24.79 8.89
CA LEU A 172 7.57 -23.79 8.76
C LEU A 172 7.11 -22.38 9.16
N PHE A 173 5.79 -22.15 9.25
CA PHE A 173 5.24 -20.80 9.39
C PHE A 173 4.85 -20.50 10.84
N ALA A 174 5.84 -20.14 11.66
CA ALA A 174 5.60 -19.59 13.00
C ALA A 174 6.60 -18.45 13.28
N PRO A 175 6.19 -17.38 13.97
CA PRO A 175 7.10 -16.35 14.41
C PRO A 175 8.29 -16.93 15.20
N GLY A 176 9.50 -16.43 14.92
CA GLY A 176 10.77 -16.94 15.49
C GLY A 176 11.32 -18.21 14.83
N GLN A 177 10.55 -18.89 13.98
CA GLN A 177 11.02 -20.08 13.25
C GLN A 177 12.08 -19.69 12.20
N ALA A 178 13.12 -20.52 12.11
CA ALA A 178 14.10 -20.41 11.02
C ALA A 178 13.45 -20.90 9.71
N ILE A 179 13.72 -20.15 8.64
CA ILE A 179 13.23 -20.46 7.30
C ILE A 179 14.32 -20.16 6.28
N ALA A 180 14.38 -20.98 5.24
CA ALA A 180 15.22 -20.75 4.06
C ALA A 180 14.34 -20.77 2.82
N ALA A 181 14.66 -19.92 1.86
CA ALA A 181 13.92 -19.82 0.60
C ALA A 181 14.88 -19.57 -0.56
N ARG A 182 14.44 -19.97 -1.74
CA ARG A 182 15.02 -19.61 -3.03
C ARG A 182 13.93 -19.02 -3.89
N GLY A 183 14.25 -17.99 -4.67
CA GLY A 183 13.26 -17.36 -5.53
C GLY A 183 13.84 -16.19 -6.31
N ILE A 184 12.94 -15.40 -6.89
CA ILE A 184 13.29 -14.19 -7.61
C ILE A 184 13.24 -13.03 -6.61
N GLU A 185 14.39 -12.44 -6.34
CA GLU A 185 14.52 -11.28 -5.47
C GLU A 185 14.31 -9.98 -6.25
N ARG A 186 13.57 -9.07 -5.67
CA ARG A 186 13.47 -7.68 -6.12
C ARG A 186 13.73 -6.74 -4.96
N VAL A 187 14.54 -5.70 -5.22
CA VAL A 187 14.90 -4.68 -4.26
C VAL A 187 14.58 -3.30 -4.83
N ASN A 188 13.94 -2.46 -4.05
CA ASN A 188 13.70 -1.05 -4.38
C ASN A 188 13.78 -0.20 -3.11
N VAL A 189 13.50 1.10 -3.22
CA VAL A 189 13.55 2.05 -2.09
C VAL A 189 12.56 1.74 -0.97
N ALA A 190 11.51 0.96 -1.24
CA ALA A 190 10.49 0.59 -0.27
C ALA A 190 10.83 -0.71 0.48
N GLY A 191 11.78 -1.53 -0.02
CA GLY A 191 12.18 -2.77 0.63
C GLY A 191 12.69 -3.85 -0.30
N LYS A 192 12.70 -5.07 0.23
CA LYS A 192 13.14 -6.29 -0.45
C LYS A 192 12.04 -7.35 -0.40
N VAL A 193 11.77 -7.96 -1.55
CA VAL A 193 10.83 -9.06 -1.68
C VAL A 193 11.44 -10.22 -2.46
N VAL A 194 11.14 -11.44 -2.04
CA VAL A 194 11.49 -12.67 -2.74
C VAL A 194 10.21 -13.40 -3.13
N GLU A 195 9.98 -13.59 -4.41
CA GLU A 195 8.98 -14.50 -4.95
C GLU A 195 9.51 -15.92 -4.84
N VAL A 196 8.99 -16.69 -3.89
CA VAL A 196 9.57 -17.96 -3.48
C VAL A 196 9.27 -19.06 -4.51
N THR A 197 10.31 -19.78 -4.96
CA THR A 197 10.22 -20.96 -5.82
C THR A 197 10.66 -22.26 -5.13
N ALA A 198 11.33 -22.15 -3.98
CA ALA A 198 11.62 -23.29 -3.11
C ALA A 198 11.74 -22.81 -1.66
N ILE A 199 11.35 -23.65 -0.70
CA ILE A 199 11.28 -23.31 0.71
C ILE A 199 11.67 -24.51 1.58
N GLY A 200 12.23 -24.24 2.76
CA GLY A 200 12.62 -25.26 3.73
C GLY A 200 13.05 -24.66 5.06
N ALA A 201 13.40 -25.50 6.02
CA ALA A 201 13.92 -25.08 7.33
C ALA A 201 15.38 -24.60 7.24
N SER A 202 16.14 -25.07 6.24
CA SER A 202 17.53 -24.68 5.99
C SER A 202 17.83 -24.69 4.47
N PRO A 203 18.92 -24.03 4.02
CA PRO A 203 19.30 -24.00 2.61
C PRO A 203 19.54 -25.38 1.99
N GLU A 204 19.94 -26.35 2.79
CA GLU A 204 20.22 -27.72 2.34
C GLU A 204 18.94 -28.55 2.15
N HIS A 205 17.83 -28.13 2.72
CA HIS A 205 16.55 -28.85 2.74
C HIS A 205 15.42 -28.06 2.05
N LEU A 206 15.71 -27.43 0.92
CA LEU A 206 14.71 -26.71 0.14
C LEU A 206 13.86 -27.66 -0.71
N GLN A 207 12.55 -27.50 -0.64
CA GLN A 207 11.57 -28.18 -1.49
C GLN A 207 10.96 -27.19 -2.48
N SER A 208 10.87 -27.58 -3.75
CA SER A 208 10.30 -26.74 -4.81
C SER A 208 8.81 -26.48 -4.57
N ILE A 209 8.43 -25.24 -4.85
CA ILE A 209 7.05 -24.76 -4.93
C ILE A 209 6.68 -24.73 -6.42
N PRO A 210 5.64 -25.45 -6.86
CA PRO A 210 5.16 -25.43 -8.24
C PRO A 210 4.54 -24.10 -8.63
#